data_4b511966195c37893f1c4b14ef960f52
#
_entry.id   4b511966195c37893f1c4b14ef960f52
#
_cell.length_a   1.000
_cell.length_b   1.000
_cell.length_c   1.000
_cell.angle_alpha   90.00
_cell.angle_beta   90.00
_cell.angle_gamma   90.00
#
_symmetry.space_group_name_H-M   'P 1'
#
loop_
_entity.id
_entity.type
_entity.pdbx_description
1 polymer ?
#
loop_
_entity_poly.entity_id
_entity_poly.type
_entity_poly.pdbx_seq_one_letter_code
_entity_poly.pdbx_strand_id
1 'polypeptide(L)'
;LNSAFLPNHSKYGFDFIFANLRYIVIDELHSYRGAFGAHLANIFRRMYRICQYYHSSPQFLCSSATIANPVELAKKVCGTAFSLIEKDGSPSPVREYRIIQPPEIKGHNDKVYGRYAASTVAADMLPDLVKEQRHFIAFGKSRRTVEVILKEARDKLDAAGFLSQADSRKIAGYRGGYTPLERKEIERKMMSGELNGLVSTNALELGIDIGSLDTT
;
A
#
# COMPACT_ATOMS: atom_id res chain seq x y z
N LEU A 1 -22.23 -7.06 1.67
CA LEU A 1 -22.64 -8.42 1.29
C LEU A 1 -23.38 -9.12 2.45
N ASN A 2 -22.73 -9.31 3.60
CA ASN A 2 -23.25 -10.13 4.71
C ASN A 2 -24.53 -9.57 5.37
N SER A 3 -24.65 -8.27 5.55
CA SER A 3 -25.75 -7.60 6.27
C SER A 3 -26.95 -7.23 5.40
N ALA A 4 -26.74 -6.96 4.10
CA ALA A 4 -27.80 -6.51 3.23
C ALA A 4 -28.17 -7.57 2.15
N PHE A 5 -27.20 -8.04 1.36
CA PHE A 5 -27.49 -8.89 0.21
C PHE A 5 -27.88 -10.32 0.59
N LEU A 6 -27.06 -11.00 1.39
CA LEU A 6 -27.30 -12.40 1.71
C LEU A 6 -28.60 -12.65 2.51
N PRO A 7 -28.95 -11.85 3.52
CA PRO A 7 -30.21 -12.04 4.25
C PRO A 7 -31.46 -11.71 3.41
N ASN A 8 -31.32 -10.87 2.42
CA ASN A 8 -32.42 -10.39 1.57
C ASN A 8 -32.30 -10.91 0.12
N HIS A 9 -31.65 -12.03 -0.09
CA HIS A 9 -31.37 -12.56 -1.43
C HIS A 9 -32.60 -12.79 -2.31
N SER A 10 -33.77 -12.98 -1.71
CA SER A 10 -35.07 -13.14 -2.41
C SER A 10 -35.90 -11.84 -2.51
N LYS A 11 -35.33 -10.70 -2.11
CA LYS A 11 -36.02 -9.40 -2.08
C LYS A 11 -35.23 -8.37 -2.87
N TYR A 12 -35.89 -7.27 -3.22
CA TYR A 12 -35.27 -6.09 -3.84
C TYR A 12 -34.53 -6.35 -5.15
N GLY A 13 -34.84 -7.45 -5.85
CA GLY A 13 -34.14 -7.82 -7.09
C GLY A 13 -32.74 -8.44 -6.89
N PHE A 14 -32.36 -8.81 -5.66
CA PHE A 14 -31.10 -9.46 -5.39
C PHE A 14 -31.04 -10.90 -5.92
N ASP A 15 -32.18 -11.55 -6.07
CA ASP A 15 -32.35 -12.84 -6.76
C ASP A 15 -31.79 -12.79 -8.18
N PHE A 16 -32.06 -11.70 -8.92
CA PHE A 16 -31.48 -11.50 -10.26
C PHE A 16 -29.95 -11.46 -10.22
N ILE A 17 -29.35 -10.80 -9.22
CA ILE A 17 -27.89 -10.75 -9.07
C ILE A 17 -27.33 -12.15 -8.86
N PHE A 18 -27.89 -12.90 -7.89
CA PHE A 18 -27.38 -14.24 -7.56
C PHE A 18 -27.65 -15.26 -8.67
N ALA A 19 -28.75 -15.15 -9.39
CA ALA A 19 -29.05 -16.02 -10.52
C ALA A 19 -28.11 -15.80 -11.72
N ASN A 20 -27.60 -14.57 -11.89
CA ASN A 20 -26.76 -14.19 -13.02
C ASN A 20 -25.29 -13.99 -12.66
N LEU A 21 -24.88 -14.28 -11.42
CA LEU A 21 -23.51 -14.08 -10.95
C LEU A 21 -22.57 -15.09 -11.65
N ARG A 22 -21.61 -14.55 -12.41
CA ARG A 22 -20.61 -15.35 -13.14
C ARG A 22 -19.23 -15.27 -12.53
N TYR A 23 -18.85 -14.11 -12.01
CA TYR A 23 -17.52 -13.88 -11.47
C TYR A 23 -17.59 -13.19 -10.12
N ILE A 24 -16.69 -13.60 -9.22
CA ILE A 24 -16.44 -12.97 -7.94
C ILE A 24 -14.97 -12.59 -7.91
N VAL A 25 -14.70 -11.30 -7.97
CA VAL A 25 -13.33 -10.78 -7.95
C VAL A 25 -12.95 -10.44 -6.51
N ILE A 26 -11.82 -10.97 -6.07
CA ILE A 26 -11.23 -10.70 -4.76
C ILE A 26 -9.87 -10.05 -5.01
N ASP A 27 -9.81 -8.77 -4.74
CA ASP A 27 -8.57 -8.02 -4.79
C ASP A 27 -7.86 -8.06 -3.44
N GLU A 28 -6.53 -7.88 -3.45
CA GLU A 28 -5.69 -7.85 -2.24
C GLU A 28 -5.88 -9.10 -1.35
N LEU A 29 -5.91 -10.28 -1.96
CA LEU A 29 -6.15 -11.55 -1.25
C LEU A 29 -5.26 -11.73 -0.02
N HIS A 30 -4.02 -11.23 -0.06
CA HIS A 30 -3.07 -11.30 1.04
C HIS A 30 -3.54 -10.60 2.33
N SER A 31 -4.52 -9.69 2.23
CA SER A 31 -5.13 -9.00 3.38
C SER A 31 -6.11 -9.89 4.15
N TYR A 32 -6.62 -10.95 3.53
CA TYR A 32 -7.65 -11.83 4.13
C TYR A 32 -7.01 -12.98 4.93
N ARG A 33 -6.36 -12.63 6.04
CA ARG A 33 -5.69 -13.59 6.94
C ARG A 33 -6.32 -13.60 8.33
N GLY A 34 -6.00 -14.63 9.11
CA GLY A 34 -6.45 -14.77 10.50
C GLY A 34 -7.98 -14.76 10.66
N ALA A 35 -8.47 -14.13 11.71
CA ALA A 35 -9.90 -14.05 12.02
C ALA A 35 -10.72 -13.38 10.89
N PHE A 36 -10.18 -12.32 10.28
CA PHE A 36 -10.85 -11.62 9.18
C PHE A 36 -11.05 -12.52 7.96
N GLY A 37 -10.00 -13.26 7.56
CA GLY A 37 -10.09 -14.24 6.46
C GLY A 37 -11.06 -15.38 6.76
N ALA A 38 -11.09 -15.86 8.01
CA ALA A 38 -12.03 -16.91 8.44
C ALA A 38 -13.50 -16.44 8.37
N HIS A 39 -13.77 -15.20 8.77
CA HIS A 39 -15.11 -14.60 8.62
C HIS A 39 -15.53 -14.47 7.14
N LEU A 40 -14.63 -13.99 6.29
CA LEU A 40 -14.89 -13.86 4.87
C LEU A 40 -15.16 -15.22 4.21
N ALA A 41 -14.39 -16.24 4.56
CA ALA A 41 -14.60 -17.61 4.08
C ALA A 41 -16.01 -18.14 4.41
N ASN A 42 -16.53 -17.84 5.61
CA ASN A 42 -17.89 -18.20 5.98
C ASN A 42 -18.94 -17.42 5.17
N ILE A 43 -18.70 -16.15 4.87
CA ILE A 43 -19.57 -15.33 4.02
C ILE A 43 -19.61 -15.92 2.60
N PHE A 44 -18.48 -16.29 2.03
CA PHE A 44 -18.41 -16.90 0.70
C PHE A 44 -19.11 -18.26 0.64
N ARG A 45 -18.99 -19.11 1.67
CA ARG A 45 -19.74 -20.37 1.75
C ARG A 45 -21.26 -20.15 1.76
N ARG A 46 -21.72 -19.11 2.48
CA ARG A 46 -23.15 -18.74 2.46
C ARG A 46 -23.57 -18.23 1.10
N MET A 47 -22.79 -17.34 0.50
CA MET A 47 -23.04 -16.80 -0.82
C MET A 47 -23.11 -17.90 -1.89
N TYR A 48 -22.17 -18.83 -1.86
CA TYR A 48 -22.13 -19.95 -2.80
C TYR A 48 -23.39 -20.82 -2.71
N ARG A 49 -23.88 -21.12 -1.51
CA ARG A 49 -25.15 -21.84 -1.33
C ARG A 49 -26.36 -21.09 -1.91
N ILE A 50 -26.38 -19.76 -1.79
CA ILE A 50 -27.42 -18.94 -2.40
C ILE A 50 -27.31 -18.96 -3.93
N CYS A 51 -26.12 -18.87 -4.46
CA CYS A 51 -25.88 -19.01 -5.91
C CYS A 51 -26.37 -20.38 -6.42
N GLN A 52 -26.05 -21.46 -5.72
CA GLN A 52 -26.55 -22.79 -6.05
C GLN A 52 -28.09 -22.88 -6.05
N TYR A 53 -28.73 -22.25 -5.05
CA TYR A 53 -30.19 -22.16 -4.99
C TYR A 53 -30.79 -21.48 -6.23
N TYR A 54 -30.12 -20.47 -6.78
CA TYR A 54 -30.50 -19.78 -8.02
C TYR A 54 -29.87 -20.39 -9.28
N HIS A 55 -29.32 -21.59 -9.20
CA HIS A 55 -28.70 -22.31 -10.33
C HIS A 55 -27.51 -21.59 -10.98
N SER A 56 -26.80 -20.73 -10.25
CA SER A 56 -25.56 -20.09 -10.70
C SER A 56 -24.33 -20.73 -10.05
N SER A 57 -23.20 -20.69 -10.77
CA SER A 57 -21.93 -21.24 -10.33
C SER A 57 -20.81 -20.23 -10.63
N PRO A 58 -20.65 -19.19 -9.81
CA PRO A 58 -19.68 -18.15 -10.06
C PRO A 58 -18.24 -18.66 -9.91
N GLN A 59 -17.38 -18.18 -10.80
CA GLN A 59 -15.94 -18.39 -10.74
C GLN A 59 -15.28 -17.32 -9.89
N PHE A 60 -14.36 -17.71 -8.99
CA PHE A 60 -13.52 -16.77 -8.25
C PHE A 60 -12.30 -16.37 -9.07
N LEU A 61 -12.02 -15.08 -9.10
CA LEU A 61 -10.80 -14.48 -9.62
C LEU A 61 -10.14 -13.73 -8.46
N CYS A 62 -8.88 -14.03 -8.17
CA CYS A 62 -8.16 -13.42 -7.06
C CYS A 62 -6.90 -12.72 -7.56
N SER A 63 -6.67 -11.49 -7.10
CA SER A 63 -5.38 -10.81 -7.22
C SER A 63 -4.73 -10.67 -5.85
N SER A 64 -3.40 -10.63 -5.81
CA SER A 64 -2.64 -10.53 -4.57
C SER A 64 -1.26 -9.93 -4.82
N ALA A 65 -0.72 -9.22 -3.82
CA ALA A 65 0.71 -8.98 -3.78
C ALA A 65 1.48 -10.31 -3.66
N THR A 66 2.79 -10.26 -3.84
CA THR A 66 3.67 -11.42 -3.72
C THR A 66 3.61 -12.04 -2.32
N ILE A 67 3.15 -13.26 -2.23
CA ILE A 67 3.09 -14.05 -1.00
C ILE A 67 3.58 -15.48 -1.25
N ALA A 68 4.07 -16.15 -0.22
CA ALA A 68 4.66 -17.49 -0.35
C ALA A 68 3.65 -18.58 -0.72
N ASN A 69 2.36 -18.42 -0.36
CA ASN A 69 1.34 -19.46 -0.50
C ASN A 69 -0.01 -18.95 -1.06
N PRO A 70 -0.03 -18.32 -2.26
CA PRO A 70 -1.23 -17.68 -2.79
C PRO A 70 -2.38 -18.66 -3.04
N VAL A 71 -2.08 -19.82 -3.63
CA VAL A 71 -3.08 -20.85 -3.95
C VAL A 71 -3.71 -21.45 -2.68
N GLU A 72 -2.90 -21.72 -1.66
CA GLU A 72 -3.40 -22.24 -0.39
C GLU A 72 -4.32 -21.23 0.30
N LEU A 73 -3.94 -19.97 0.33
CA LEU A 73 -4.75 -18.91 0.92
C LEU A 73 -6.07 -18.75 0.16
N ALA A 74 -6.03 -18.66 -1.17
CA ALA A 74 -7.23 -18.59 -2.01
C ALA A 74 -8.18 -19.76 -1.76
N LYS A 75 -7.65 -20.98 -1.72
CA LYS A 75 -8.44 -22.19 -1.42
C LYS A 75 -9.08 -22.13 -0.03
N LYS A 76 -8.36 -21.66 0.99
CA LYS A 76 -8.91 -21.52 2.35
C LYS A 76 -10.03 -20.48 2.44
N VAL A 77 -9.86 -19.36 1.76
CA VAL A 77 -10.82 -18.25 1.77
C VAL A 77 -12.05 -18.55 0.90
N CYS A 78 -11.85 -19.03 -0.32
CA CYS A 78 -12.93 -19.22 -1.29
C CYS A 78 -13.56 -20.60 -1.26
N GLY A 79 -12.84 -21.63 -0.73
CA GLY A 79 -13.35 -22.99 -0.64
C GLY A 79 -13.31 -23.80 -1.95
N THR A 80 -12.60 -23.34 -2.96
CA THR A 80 -12.44 -23.98 -4.28
C THR A 80 -10.98 -24.09 -4.69
N ALA A 81 -10.66 -24.86 -5.72
CA ALA A 81 -9.32 -24.96 -6.28
C ALA A 81 -8.99 -23.74 -7.15
N PHE A 82 -7.72 -23.42 -7.21
CA PHE A 82 -7.20 -22.31 -8.02
C PHE A 82 -6.00 -22.74 -8.85
N SER A 83 -5.89 -22.17 -10.04
CA SER A 83 -4.68 -22.17 -10.85
C SER A 83 -3.94 -20.86 -10.63
N LEU A 84 -2.63 -20.92 -10.44
CA LEU A 84 -1.79 -19.75 -10.24
C LEU A 84 -1.27 -19.22 -11.59
N ILE A 85 -1.38 -17.92 -11.78
CA ILE A 85 -0.76 -17.19 -12.88
C ILE A 85 0.33 -16.31 -12.27
N GLU A 86 1.60 -16.69 -12.45
CA GLU A 86 2.76 -15.97 -11.91
C GLU A 86 3.43 -15.06 -12.95
N LYS A 87 3.32 -15.43 -14.21
CA LYS A 87 3.97 -14.70 -15.32
C LYS A 87 3.02 -13.64 -15.84
N ASP A 88 3.23 -12.40 -15.43
CA ASP A 88 2.41 -11.28 -15.85
C ASP A 88 2.76 -10.74 -17.26
N GLY A 89 3.96 -11.08 -17.76
CA GLY A 89 4.43 -10.62 -19.08
C GLY A 89 4.81 -9.13 -19.14
N SER A 90 4.69 -8.40 -18.05
CA SER A 90 5.04 -6.98 -18.01
C SER A 90 6.55 -6.77 -18.02
N PRO A 91 7.07 -5.77 -18.76
CA PRO A 91 8.48 -5.40 -18.66
C PRO A 91 8.77 -4.92 -17.23
N SER A 92 9.78 -5.52 -16.60
CA SER A 92 10.20 -5.16 -15.25
C SER A 92 11.58 -4.52 -15.31
N PRO A 93 11.74 -3.29 -14.78
CA PRO A 93 13.07 -2.67 -14.68
C PRO A 93 13.94 -3.43 -13.70
N VAL A 94 15.25 -3.25 -13.82
CA VAL A 94 16.21 -3.73 -12.83
C VAL A 94 15.95 -3.00 -11.50
N ARG A 95 15.76 -3.77 -10.44
CA ARG A 95 15.55 -3.23 -9.08
C ARG A 95 16.77 -3.52 -8.23
N GLU A 96 17.25 -2.48 -7.54
CA GLU A 96 18.32 -2.61 -6.56
C GLU A 96 17.72 -2.49 -5.15
N TYR A 97 17.98 -3.47 -4.31
CA TYR A 97 17.56 -3.48 -2.90
C TYR A 97 18.76 -3.17 -2.02
N ARG A 98 18.69 -2.09 -1.23
CA ARG A 98 19.74 -1.69 -0.31
C ARG A 98 19.26 -1.81 1.13
N ILE A 99 19.93 -2.64 1.93
CA ILE A 99 19.70 -2.75 3.37
C ILE A 99 20.75 -1.89 4.07
N ILE A 100 20.30 -0.83 4.72
CA ILE A 100 21.17 0.15 5.37
C ILE A 100 21.07 -0.02 6.88
N GLN A 101 22.20 -0.36 7.53
CA GLN A 101 22.28 -0.35 8.98
C GLN A 101 22.60 1.09 9.44
N PRO A 102 21.79 1.68 10.34
CA PRO A 102 22.06 3.01 10.86
C PRO A 102 23.45 3.12 11.48
N PRO A 103 24.18 4.23 11.25
CA PRO A 103 25.49 4.48 11.81
C PRO A 103 25.52 4.45 13.35
N GLU A 104 26.68 4.17 13.91
CA GLU A 104 26.91 4.21 15.36
C GLU A 104 27.09 5.64 15.86
N ILE A 105 26.52 5.90 17.01
CA ILE A 105 26.76 7.14 17.76
C ILE A 105 27.97 6.91 18.63
N LYS A 106 29.12 7.52 18.27
CA LYS A 106 30.38 7.42 19.00
C LYS A 106 30.62 8.67 19.82
N GLY A 107 31.09 8.51 21.03
CA GLY A 107 31.56 9.58 21.88
C GLY A 107 33.07 9.86 21.73
N HIS A 108 33.58 10.77 22.56
CA HIS A 108 34.98 11.27 22.51
C HIS A 108 36.06 10.16 22.60
N ASN A 109 35.74 8.99 23.17
CA ASN A 109 36.68 7.88 23.39
C ASN A 109 36.34 6.67 22.51
N ASP A 110 35.78 6.87 21.32
CA ASP A 110 35.27 5.82 20.43
C ASP A 110 34.26 4.86 21.08
N LYS A 111 33.76 5.18 22.25
CA LYS A 111 32.73 4.40 22.94
C LYS A 111 31.41 4.54 22.18
N VAL A 112 30.84 3.40 21.80
CA VAL A 112 29.53 3.34 21.11
C VAL A 112 28.41 3.52 22.15
N TYR A 113 27.60 4.54 21.96
CA TYR A 113 26.42 4.83 22.80
C TYR A 113 25.12 4.30 22.23
N GLY A 114 25.12 3.87 20.98
CA GLY A 114 23.95 3.34 20.27
C GLY A 114 24.07 3.54 18.78
N ARG A 115 22.93 3.56 18.11
CA ARG A 115 22.83 3.87 16.67
C ARG A 115 21.81 4.96 16.44
N TYR A 116 22.00 5.73 15.38
CA TYR A 116 20.99 6.69 14.94
C TYR A 116 19.66 5.97 14.67
N ALA A 117 18.55 6.69 14.84
CA ALA A 117 17.25 6.15 14.49
C ALA A 117 17.15 5.98 12.96
N ALA A 118 16.50 4.93 12.50
CA ALA A 118 16.28 4.71 11.06
C ALA A 118 15.52 5.89 10.42
N SER A 119 14.64 6.56 11.17
CA SER A 119 13.94 7.76 10.71
C SER A 119 14.89 8.93 10.41
N THR A 120 15.92 9.11 11.25
CA THR A 120 16.94 10.16 11.04
C THR A 120 17.76 9.84 9.79
N VAL A 121 18.21 8.59 9.63
CA VAL A 121 18.93 8.17 8.41
C VAL A 121 18.08 8.34 7.16
N ALA A 122 16.82 7.98 7.22
CA ALA A 122 15.89 8.22 6.12
C ALA A 122 15.77 9.72 5.81
N ALA A 123 15.60 10.57 6.82
CA ALA A 123 15.53 12.02 6.64
C ALA A 123 16.83 12.64 6.08
N ASP A 124 17.99 12.01 6.33
CA ASP A 124 19.27 12.42 5.74
C ASP A 124 19.35 12.14 4.23
N MET A 125 18.70 11.11 3.76
CA MET A 125 18.73 10.70 2.34
C MET A 125 17.79 11.51 1.46
N LEU A 126 16.66 11.99 1.99
CA LEU A 126 15.61 12.64 1.18
C LEU A 126 16.08 13.93 0.47
N PRO A 127 16.91 14.82 1.07
CA PRO A 127 17.41 15.99 0.39
C PRO A 127 18.20 15.69 -0.88
N ASP A 128 18.97 14.61 -0.90
CA ASP A 128 19.75 14.23 -2.06
C ASP A 128 18.84 13.72 -3.19
N LEU A 129 17.79 12.95 -2.86
CA LEU A 129 16.78 12.52 -3.83
C LEU A 129 16.05 13.72 -4.46
N VAL A 130 15.76 14.77 -3.68
CA VAL A 130 15.16 16.00 -4.21
C VAL A 130 16.12 16.73 -5.16
N LYS A 131 17.40 16.84 -4.80
CA LYS A 131 18.43 17.46 -5.67
C LYS A 131 18.60 16.71 -6.99
N GLU A 132 18.54 15.38 -6.95
CA GLU A 132 18.59 14.51 -8.12
C GLU A 132 17.26 14.49 -8.91
N GLN A 133 16.26 15.23 -8.47
CA GLN A 133 14.92 15.28 -9.06
C GLN A 133 14.25 13.90 -9.17
N ARG A 134 14.56 12.98 -8.25
CA ARG A 134 13.98 11.65 -8.22
C ARG A 134 12.58 11.68 -7.64
N HIS A 135 11.72 10.83 -8.19
CA HIS A 135 10.41 10.55 -7.61
C HIS A 135 10.54 9.44 -6.57
N PHE A 136 10.13 9.71 -5.34
CA PHE A 136 10.31 8.75 -4.24
C PHE A 136 9.16 8.71 -3.24
N ILE A 137 9.07 7.58 -2.53
CA ILE A 137 8.23 7.43 -1.35
C ILE A 137 9.09 6.91 -0.20
N ALA A 138 9.00 7.57 0.96
CA ALA A 138 9.56 7.07 2.21
C ALA A 138 8.43 6.58 3.12
N PHE A 139 8.50 5.34 3.57
CA PHE A 139 7.50 4.76 4.47
C PHE A 139 7.93 4.83 5.93
N GLY A 140 7.08 5.45 6.75
CA GLY A 140 7.23 5.50 8.20
C GLY A 140 6.21 4.59 8.92
N LYS A 141 6.62 3.93 10.00
CA LYS A 141 5.77 2.99 10.76
C LYS A 141 4.56 3.66 11.45
N SER A 142 4.62 4.96 11.69
CA SER A 142 3.57 5.69 12.39
C SER A 142 3.43 7.12 11.84
N ARG A 143 2.28 7.74 12.12
CA ARG A 143 2.07 9.16 11.78
C ARG A 143 3.14 10.06 12.38
N ARG A 144 3.53 9.80 13.62
CA ARG A 144 4.61 10.55 14.30
C ARG A 144 5.95 10.40 13.57
N THR A 145 6.29 9.18 13.15
CA THR A 145 7.54 8.93 12.39
C THR A 145 7.52 9.68 11.06
N VAL A 146 6.40 9.70 10.35
CA VAL A 146 6.23 10.46 9.10
C VAL A 146 6.47 11.96 9.32
N GLU A 147 5.88 12.54 10.36
CA GLU A 147 6.08 13.97 10.68
C GLU A 147 7.52 14.29 11.05
N VAL A 148 8.18 13.41 11.82
CA VAL A 148 9.60 13.60 12.19
C VAL A 148 10.49 13.57 10.94
N ILE A 149 10.34 12.53 10.09
CA ILE A 149 11.12 12.43 8.85
C ILE A 149 10.89 13.65 7.96
N LEU A 150 9.62 14.05 7.79
CA LEU A 150 9.25 15.18 6.93
C LEU A 150 9.85 16.50 7.44
N LYS A 151 9.76 16.73 8.75
CA LYS A 151 10.32 17.93 9.38
C LYS A 151 11.84 17.96 9.23
N GLU A 152 12.55 16.90 9.67
CA GLU A 152 14.01 16.83 9.59
C GLU A 152 14.52 16.98 8.16
N ALA A 153 13.86 16.35 7.17
CA ALA A 153 14.23 16.47 5.77
C ALA A 153 14.04 17.90 5.24
N ARG A 154 12.94 18.57 5.61
CA ARG A 154 12.69 19.97 5.23
C ARG A 154 13.68 20.93 5.87
N ASP A 155 13.94 20.78 7.18
CA ASP A 155 14.91 21.60 7.90
C ASP A 155 16.31 21.51 7.24
N LYS A 156 16.70 20.32 6.75
CA LYS A 156 17.97 20.11 6.04
C LYS A 156 17.97 20.72 4.65
N LEU A 157 16.86 20.65 3.91
CA LEU A 157 16.72 21.32 2.62
C LEU A 157 16.82 22.85 2.78
N ASP A 158 16.17 23.41 3.79
CA ASP A 158 16.21 24.84 4.08
C ASP A 158 17.60 25.28 4.54
N ALA A 159 18.29 24.50 5.39
CA ALA A 159 19.63 24.80 5.89
C ALA A 159 20.73 24.70 4.81
N ALA A 160 20.56 23.88 3.82
CA ALA A 160 21.55 23.68 2.76
C ALA A 160 21.74 24.90 1.84
N GLY A 161 20.89 25.91 1.93
CA GLY A 161 21.04 27.22 1.23
C GLY A 161 21.11 27.15 -0.29
N PHE A 162 21.10 25.96 -0.86
CA PHE A 162 21.24 25.70 -2.30
C PHE A 162 19.93 25.75 -3.07
N LEU A 163 18.83 25.71 -2.36
CA LEU A 163 17.51 25.53 -2.92
C LEU A 163 16.61 26.67 -2.41
N SER A 164 15.83 27.24 -3.30
CA SER A 164 14.82 28.23 -2.93
C SER A 164 13.84 27.62 -1.91
N GLN A 165 13.11 28.45 -1.13
CA GLN A 165 11.99 27.97 -0.28
C GLN A 165 10.98 27.09 -1.06
N ALA A 166 11.06 27.06 -2.40
CA ALA A 166 10.27 26.18 -3.25
C ALA A 166 10.64 24.71 -3.12
N ASP A 167 11.87 24.38 -2.74
CA ASP A 167 12.34 22.98 -2.78
C ASP A 167 12.01 22.19 -1.52
N SER A 168 11.90 22.83 -0.37
CA SER A 168 11.34 22.19 0.85
C SER A 168 9.87 21.81 0.67
N ARG A 169 9.17 22.48 -0.25
CA ARG A 169 7.78 22.17 -0.63
C ARG A 169 7.66 21.02 -1.60
N LYS A 170 8.76 20.49 -2.14
CA LYS A 170 8.77 19.32 -3.03
C LYS A 170 8.58 17.99 -2.33
N ILE A 171 8.57 17.99 -0.99
CA ILE A 171 8.26 16.80 -0.17
C ILE A 171 6.98 17.05 0.61
N ALA A 172 6.05 16.12 0.51
CA ALA A 172 4.80 16.17 1.27
C ALA A 172 4.62 14.95 2.16
N GLY A 173 3.88 15.12 3.28
CA GLY A 173 3.38 14.00 4.06
C GLY A 173 2.12 13.42 3.43
N TYR A 174 1.92 12.10 3.55
CA TYR A 174 0.68 11.44 3.16
C TYR A 174 0.26 10.46 4.26
N ARG A 175 -0.94 10.64 4.81
CA ARG A 175 -1.40 9.83 5.95
C ARG A 175 -2.92 9.70 6.02
N GLY A 176 -3.39 8.71 6.76
CA GLY A 176 -4.81 8.39 6.93
C GLY A 176 -5.67 9.43 7.66
N GLY A 177 -5.15 10.62 8.00
CA GLY A 177 -5.91 11.71 8.62
C GLY A 177 -6.31 12.83 7.66
N TYR A 178 -5.85 12.78 6.42
CA TYR A 178 -6.20 13.79 5.41
C TYR A 178 -7.58 13.54 4.83
N THR A 179 -8.26 14.63 4.48
CA THR A 179 -9.53 14.58 3.76
C THR A 179 -9.33 13.99 2.35
N PRO A 180 -10.37 13.45 1.72
CA PRO A 180 -10.27 12.96 0.34
C PRO A 180 -9.79 14.01 -0.66
N LEU A 181 -10.11 15.28 -0.44
CA LEU A 181 -9.66 16.38 -1.31
C LEU A 181 -8.16 16.66 -1.15
N GLU A 182 -7.67 16.71 0.09
CA GLU A 182 -6.23 16.87 0.35
C GLU A 182 -5.41 15.73 -0.25
N ARG A 183 -5.89 14.50 -0.15
CA ARG A 183 -5.21 13.35 -0.76
C ARG A 183 -5.11 13.48 -2.27
N LYS A 184 -6.24 13.75 -2.94
CA LYS A 184 -6.27 13.95 -4.39
C LYS A 184 -5.34 15.07 -4.86
N GLU A 185 -5.25 16.15 -4.07
CA GLU A 185 -4.36 17.25 -4.41
C GLU A 185 -2.88 16.85 -4.30
N ILE A 186 -2.50 16.08 -3.27
CA ILE A 186 -1.15 15.55 -3.13
C ILE A 186 -0.82 14.57 -4.26
N GLU A 187 -1.73 13.67 -4.58
CA GLU A 187 -1.61 12.73 -5.69
C GLU A 187 -1.42 13.46 -7.03
N ARG A 188 -2.26 14.48 -7.30
CA ARG A 188 -2.14 15.32 -8.48
C ARG A 188 -0.76 15.99 -8.56
N LYS A 189 -0.27 16.57 -7.46
CA LYS A 189 1.04 17.23 -7.40
C LYS A 189 2.19 16.25 -7.61
N MET A 190 2.06 15.02 -7.14
CA MET A 190 3.04 13.97 -7.38
C MET A 190 3.06 13.58 -8.86
N MET A 191 1.90 13.38 -9.47
CA MET A 191 1.77 13.05 -10.89
C MET A 191 2.25 14.17 -11.82
N SER A 192 2.03 15.44 -11.43
CA SER A 192 2.47 16.61 -12.23
C SER A 192 3.95 16.94 -12.07
N GLY A 193 4.68 16.29 -11.15
CA GLY A 193 6.07 16.61 -10.83
C GLY A 193 6.25 17.89 -10.00
N GLU A 194 5.16 18.48 -9.48
CA GLU A 194 5.25 19.56 -8.48
C GLU A 194 5.85 19.07 -7.16
N LEU A 195 5.64 17.78 -6.84
CA LEU A 195 6.28 17.09 -5.73
C LEU A 195 7.27 16.06 -6.27
N ASN A 196 8.44 15.97 -5.64
CA ASN A 196 9.41 14.91 -5.88
C ASN A 196 9.16 13.70 -4.98
N GLY A 197 8.69 13.91 -3.77
CA GLY A 197 8.58 12.81 -2.84
C GLY A 197 7.46 12.90 -1.82
N LEU A 198 7.07 11.74 -1.35
CA LEU A 198 6.10 11.58 -0.29
C LEU A 198 6.74 10.87 0.92
N VAL A 199 6.41 11.32 2.11
CA VAL A 199 6.65 10.56 3.34
C VAL A 199 5.31 10.06 3.84
N SER A 200 5.12 8.75 3.87
CA SER A 200 3.82 8.13 4.14
C SER A 200 3.87 7.06 5.21
N THR A 201 2.72 6.77 5.77
CA THR A 201 2.46 5.49 6.44
C THR A 201 2.00 4.47 5.38
N ASN A 202 1.67 3.25 5.81
CA ASN A 202 1.03 2.24 4.96
C ASN A 202 -0.32 2.69 4.31
N ALA A 203 -0.76 3.91 4.55
CA ALA A 203 -1.93 4.48 3.89
C ALA A 203 -1.80 4.57 2.35
N LEU A 204 -0.58 4.52 1.81
CA LEU A 204 -0.29 4.46 0.37
C LEU A 204 -0.18 3.03 -0.20
N GLU A 205 -0.25 1.99 0.64
CA GLU A 205 -0.11 0.60 0.17
C GLU A 205 -1.32 0.12 -0.66
N LEU A 206 -2.46 0.79 -0.56
CA LEU A 206 -3.72 0.34 -1.15
C LEU A 206 -4.15 1.23 -2.32
N GLY A 207 -3.85 0.75 -3.54
CA GLY A 207 -4.57 1.14 -4.76
C GLY A 207 -4.48 2.61 -5.19
N ILE A 208 -3.39 3.31 -4.85
CA ILE A 208 -3.18 4.68 -5.28
C ILE A 208 -2.17 4.70 -6.42
N ASP A 209 -2.57 5.27 -7.55
CA ASP A 209 -1.68 5.53 -8.67
C ASP A 209 -0.99 6.89 -8.45
N ILE A 210 0.32 6.85 -8.24
CA ILE A 210 1.17 8.05 -8.06
C ILE A 210 2.19 8.20 -9.17
N GLY A 211 2.00 7.45 -10.26
CA GLY A 211 2.90 7.49 -11.41
C GLY A 211 4.20 6.71 -11.22
N SER A 212 5.22 7.05 -11.99
CA SER A 212 6.52 6.38 -11.93
C SER A 212 7.30 6.78 -10.67
N LEU A 213 7.87 5.79 -10.00
CA LEU A 213 8.74 5.98 -8.85
C LEU A 213 10.15 5.48 -9.17
N ASP A 214 11.15 6.28 -8.78
CA ASP A 214 12.56 5.92 -8.92
C ASP A 214 13.08 5.19 -7.66
N THR A 215 12.53 5.52 -6.49
CA THR A 215 13.02 5.02 -5.19
C THR A 215 11.88 4.88 -4.19
N THR A 216 11.94 3.82 -3.39
CA THR A 216 11.06 3.63 -2.22
C THR A 216 11.86 3.16 -1.02
#